data_36d24bd75722092a3622103ed1b3d9da
#
_entry.id   36d24bd75722092a3622103ed1b3d9da
#
_cell.length_a   1.000
_cell.length_b   1.000
_cell.length_c   1.000
_cell.angle_alpha   90.00
_cell.angle_beta   90.00
_cell.angle_gamma   90.00
#
_symmetry.space_group_name_H-M   'P 1'
#
loop_
_entity.id
_entity.type
_entity.pdbx_description
1 polymer ?
#
loop_
_entity_poly.entity_id
_entity_poly.type
_entity_poly.pdbx_seq_one_letter_code
_entity_poly.pdbx_strand_id
1 'polypeptide(L)'
;MGIRPFSRLLGSYTINELGDSIGIVALAVLVYDRTEAVAPTAAFFIAAKFLPALIAPALTARLDQAALRRSLPGLYLVEALTFAALALVAAGDFLLPLVLALGLVDGALALTARSLTRAGVAALLQPAGQLKEGNALMNIGFAVASVGGAALAGLLIAEFGIVTALLVDAASFLAIAAILSATRGLPAIHVDRSAWRERFGAGMRFARRSPMVRLLLIGQAIALVLFTLVVPIEVIYAKESLGTSDAGFGILLASWGAGIVVGSLVFLLVRRRSPLGLIIASTALIGLAYVGLATAETLLVACLLSILGGAGNGVQWISVVTALQEMTPADYQARIVSLIESLGAAMPGVGFLIGGALTAIGSPRTAYAVAGVGVLALVLGALLLRPSFAHLPERERARALEPHVT
;
A
#
# COMPACT_ATOMS: atom_id res chain seq x y z
N MET A 1 -26.68 3.79 -4.01
CA MET A 1 -26.62 2.50 -3.28
C MET A 1 -27.29 2.65 -1.93
N GLY A 2 -28.49 2.06 -1.76
CA GLY A 2 -29.30 2.22 -0.54
C GLY A 2 -29.07 1.17 0.54
N ILE A 3 -27.95 0.41 0.48
CA ILE A 3 -27.67 -0.66 1.44
C ILE A 3 -26.98 -0.06 2.68
N ARG A 4 -27.77 0.25 3.72
CA ARG A 4 -27.28 0.89 4.96
C ARG A 4 -26.04 0.23 5.58
N PRO A 5 -25.91 -1.13 5.69
CA PRO A 5 -24.69 -1.75 6.21
C PRO A 5 -23.44 -1.47 5.36
N PHE A 6 -23.58 -1.43 4.02
CA PHE A 6 -22.46 -1.08 3.14
C PHE A 6 -21.99 0.36 3.34
N SER A 7 -22.93 1.34 3.39
CA SER A 7 -22.53 2.75 3.58
C SER A 7 -21.79 2.96 4.91
N ARG A 8 -22.17 2.24 5.97
CA ARG A 8 -21.47 2.28 7.26
C ARG A 8 -20.09 1.61 7.21
N LEU A 9 -19.96 0.47 6.50
CA LEU A 9 -18.66 -0.15 6.27
C LEU A 9 -17.74 0.75 5.45
N LEU A 10 -18.25 1.37 4.39
CA LEU A 10 -17.49 2.31 3.55
C LEU A 10 -17.04 3.53 4.35
N GLY A 11 -17.95 4.15 5.14
CA GLY A 11 -17.60 5.28 5.99
C GLY A 11 -16.54 4.90 7.03
N SER A 12 -16.72 3.77 7.73
CA SER A 12 -15.75 3.25 8.69
C SER A 12 -14.40 2.96 8.03
N TYR A 13 -14.39 2.37 6.84
CA TYR A 13 -13.17 2.13 6.07
C TYR A 13 -12.44 3.43 5.71
N THR A 14 -13.16 4.44 5.22
CA THR A 14 -12.56 5.73 4.85
C THR A 14 -12.01 6.46 6.07
N ILE A 15 -12.70 6.45 7.21
CA ILE A 15 -12.22 7.03 8.47
C ILE A 15 -10.98 6.27 8.95
N ASN A 16 -10.97 4.94 8.87
CA ASN A 16 -9.82 4.11 9.22
C ASN A 16 -8.58 4.46 8.37
N GLU A 17 -8.71 4.49 7.04
CA GLU A 17 -7.59 4.81 6.15
C GLU A 17 -7.05 6.24 6.41
N LEU A 18 -7.93 7.17 6.79
CA LEU A 18 -7.53 8.54 7.14
C LEU A 18 -6.77 8.55 8.47
N GLY A 19 -7.26 7.85 9.50
CA GLY A 19 -6.59 7.66 10.77
C GLY A 19 -5.25 6.98 10.62
N ASP A 20 -5.19 5.82 9.94
CA ASP A 20 -3.97 5.09 9.63
C ASP A 20 -2.90 5.98 8.96
N SER A 21 -3.35 6.88 8.04
CA SER A 21 -2.45 7.83 7.38
C SER A 21 -1.92 8.89 8.36
N ILE A 22 -2.74 9.36 9.29
CA ILE A 22 -2.31 10.27 10.36
C ILE A 22 -1.34 9.56 11.30
N GLY A 23 -1.69 8.36 11.76
CA GLY A 23 -0.91 7.59 12.72
C GLY A 23 0.48 7.23 12.20
N ILE A 24 0.59 6.74 10.96
CA ILE A 24 1.88 6.36 10.38
C ILE A 24 2.83 7.55 10.21
N VAL A 25 2.30 8.71 9.82
CA VAL A 25 3.08 9.95 9.70
C VAL A 25 3.54 10.41 11.10
N ALA A 26 2.63 10.43 12.09
CA ALA A 26 2.95 10.84 13.45
C ALA A 26 4.01 9.93 14.10
N LEU A 27 3.91 8.61 13.89
CA LEU A 27 4.87 7.65 14.43
C LEU A 27 6.23 7.71 13.72
N ALA A 28 6.24 7.93 12.40
CA ALA A 28 7.49 8.12 11.66
C ALA A 28 8.24 9.36 12.14
N VAL A 29 7.53 10.47 12.33
CA VAL A 29 8.08 11.72 12.90
C VAL A 29 8.53 11.47 14.33
N LEU A 30 7.71 10.85 15.20
CA LEU A 30 8.07 10.54 16.59
C LEU A 30 9.37 9.75 16.69
N VAL A 31 9.47 8.64 15.94
CA VAL A 31 10.67 7.78 16.01
C VAL A 31 11.90 8.56 15.54
N TYR A 32 11.78 9.30 14.43
CA TYR A 32 12.91 10.07 13.92
C TYR A 32 13.32 11.18 14.89
N ASP A 33 12.40 11.99 15.41
CA ASP A 33 12.71 13.12 16.31
C ASP A 33 13.31 12.68 17.65
N ARG A 34 12.94 11.47 18.12
CA ARG A 34 13.47 10.92 19.39
C ARG A 34 14.78 10.17 19.24
N THR A 35 15.12 9.71 18.04
CA THR A 35 16.32 8.89 17.83
C THR A 35 17.35 9.57 16.94
N GLU A 36 16.94 10.53 16.13
CA GLU A 36 17.77 11.22 15.12
C GLU A 36 18.57 10.23 14.26
N ALA A 37 17.99 9.04 13.98
CA ALA A 37 18.68 7.95 13.36
C ALA A 37 17.83 7.21 12.31
N VAL A 38 18.50 6.80 11.23
CA VAL A 38 17.88 6.08 10.10
C VAL A 38 17.41 4.68 10.50
N ALA A 39 18.25 3.94 11.25
CA ALA A 39 18.00 2.55 11.58
C ALA A 39 16.72 2.34 12.42
N PRO A 40 16.44 3.12 13.51
CA PRO A 40 15.18 3.04 14.22
C PRO A 40 13.96 3.37 13.35
N THR A 41 14.08 4.37 12.45
CA THR A 41 13.01 4.76 11.56
C THR A 41 12.70 3.63 10.55
N ALA A 42 13.72 3.02 9.95
CA ALA A 42 13.55 1.85 9.08
C ALA A 42 12.96 0.65 9.85
N ALA A 43 13.44 0.38 11.08
CA ALA A 43 12.91 -0.67 11.94
C ALA A 43 11.43 -0.46 12.27
N PHE A 44 11.00 0.79 12.46
CA PHE A 44 9.59 1.13 12.65
C PHE A 44 8.74 0.71 11.43
N PHE A 45 9.14 1.07 10.21
CA PHE A 45 8.39 0.67 9.02
C PHE A 45 8.37 -0.85 8.80
N ILE A 46 9.46 -1.54 9.15
CA ILE A 46 9.50 -3.02 9.14
C ILE A 46 8.49 -3.57 10.15
N ALA A 47 8.48 -3.05 11.37
CA ALA A 47 7.58 -3.49 12.44
C ALA A 47 6.11 -3.16 12.12
N ALA A 48 5.81 -1.95 11.64
CA ALA A 48 4.44 -1.48 11.43
C ALA A 48 3.83 -1.88 10.07
N LYS A 49 4.63 -2.17 9.04
CA LYS A 49 4.12 -2.45 7.69
C LYS A 49 4.50 -3.84 7.15
N PHE A 50 5.72 -4.31 7.37
CA PHE A 50 6.18 -5.58 6.81
C PHE A 50 5.84 -6.79 7.68
N LEU A 51 6.25 -6.81 8.95
CA LEU A 51 5.98 -7.94 9.85
C LEU A 51 4.48 -8.23 10.03
N PRO A 52 3.58 -7.22 10.09
CA PRO A 52 2.14 -7.44 10.13
C PRO A 52 1.62 -8.28 8.97
N ALA A 53 2.16 -8.14 7.77
CA ALA A 53 1.76 -8.92 6.60
C ALA A 53 1.97 -10.43 6.79
N LEU A 54 2.91 -10.84 7.63
CA LEU A 54 3.16 -12.24 7.97
C LEU A 54 2.18 -12.78 9.05
N ILE A 55 1.68 -11.89 9.92
CA ILE A 55 0.85 -12.24 11.08
C ILE A 55 -0.64 -12.12 10.76
N ALA A 56 -1.05 -11.08 10.03
CA ALA A 56 -2.44 -10.76 9.73
C ALA A 56 -3.24 -11.91 9.09
N PRO A 57 -2.69 -12.74 8.16
CA PRO A 57 -3.44 -13.87 7.63
C PRO A 57 -3.86 -14.89 8.68
N ALA A 58 -3.00 -15.14 9.68
CA ALA A 58 -3.32 -16.07 10.78
C ALA A 58 -4.36 -15.48 11.74
N LEU A 59 -4.27 -14.17 12.01
CA LEU A 59 -5.24 -13.45 12.84
C LEU A 59 -6.60 -13.36 12.15
N THR A 60 -6.63 -12.98 10.87
CA THR A 60 -7.84 -12.93 10.04
C THR A 60 -8.53 -14.30 10.06
N ALA A 61 -7.79 -15.38 9.84
CA ALA A 61 -8.33 -16.73 9.82
C ALA A 61 -8.92 -17.21 11.17
N ARG A 62 -8.56 -16.59 12.29
CA ARG A 62 -9.16 -16.88 13.59
C ARG A 62 -10.43 -16.07 13.83
N LEU A 63 -10.48 -14.86 13.30
CA LEU A 63 -11.58 -13.90 13.52
C LEU A 63 -12.71 -14.01 12.49
N ASP A 64 -12.47 -14.62 11.32
CA ASP A 64 -13.47 -14.81 10.28
C ASP A 64 -14.62 -15.76 10.70
N GLN A 65 -14.40 -16.61 11.71
CA GLN A 65 -15.43 -17.48 12.27
C GLN A 65 -16.44 -16.73 13.15
N ALA A 66 -16.12 -15.49 13.55
CA ALA A 66 -17.01 -14.65 14.33
C ALA A 66 -17.80 -13.71 13.41
N ALA A 67 -19.03 -13.36 13.81
CA ALA A 67 -19.82 -12.37 13.09
C ALA A 67 -19.07 -11.04 13.02
N LEU A 68 -18.97 -10.41 11.85
CA LEU A 68 -18.30 -9.10 11.64
C LEU A 68 -18.73 -8.05 12.66
N ARG A 69 -19.98 -8.11 13.10
CA ARG A 69 -20.53 -7.21 14.12
C ARG A 69 -19.79 -7.29 15.46
N ARG A 70 -19.09 -8.38 15.76
CA ARG A 70 -18.28 -8.54 16.99
C ARG A 70 -16.80 -8.36 16.73
N SER A 71 -16.31 -8.92 15.61
CA SER A 71 -14.89 -8.92 15.29
C SER A 71 -14.37 -7.52 14.96
N LEU A 72 -15.04 -6.78 14.07
CA LEU A 72 -14.58 -5.46 13.66
C LEU A 72 -14.56 -4.43 14.78
N PRO A 73 -15.65 -4.23 15.57
CA PRO A 73 -15.61 -3.30 16.70
C PRO A 73 -14.55 -3.67 17.74
N GLY A 74 -14.34 -4.97 17.98
CA GLY A 74 -13.32 -5.46 18.91
C GLY A 74 -11.90 -5.12 18.43
N LEU A 75 -11.60 -5.30 17.12
CA LEU A 75 -10.34 -4.92 16.53
C LEU A 75 -10.09 -3.41 16.69
N TYR A 76 -11.04 -2.58 16.27
CA TYR A 76 -10.91 -1.12 16.36
C TYR A 76 -10.81 -0.61 17.79
N LEU A 77 -11.43 -1.29 18.77
CA LEU A 77 -11.24 -0.95 20.17
C LEU A 77 -9.78 -1.23 20.63
N VAL A 78 -9.20 -2.35 20.20
CA VAL A 78 -7.80 -2.66 20.51
C VAL A 78 -6.85 -1.69 19.80
N GLU A 79 -7.13 -1.28 18.55
CA GLU A 79 -6.37 -0.24 17.84
C GLU A 79 -6.44 1.10 18.59
N ALA A 80 -7.62 1.51 19.04
CA ALA A 80 -7.79 2.73 19.85
C ALA A 80 -6.94 2.69 21.11
N LEU A 81 -6.91 1.56 21.83
CA LEU A 81 -6.08 1.37 23.02
C LEU A 81 -4.58 1.38 22.68
N THR A 82 -4.20 0.80 21.53
CA THR A 82 -2.82 0.80 21.03
C THR A 82 -2.34 2.22 20.74
N PHE A 83 -3.16 3.03 20.05
CA PHE A 83 -2.82 4.44 19.78
C PHE A 83 -2.86 5.32 21.03
N ALA A 84 -3.76 5.05 21.98
CA ALA A 84 -3.72 5.73 23.29
C ALA A 84 -2.43 5.39 24.06
N ALA A 85 -1.98 4.13 24.02
CA ALA A 85 -0.69 3.74 24.62
C ALA A 85 0.49 4.39 23.91
N LEU A 86 0.47 4.48 22.57
CA LEU A 86 1.48 5.19 21.77
C LEU A 86 1.52 6.68 22.12
N ALA A 87 0.37 7.31 22.32
CA ALA A 87 0.28 8.71 22.75
C ALA A 87 0.89 8.92 24.15
N LEU A 88 0.67 7.98 25.09
CA LEU A 88 1.29 8.02 26.40
C LEU A 88 2.82 7.86 26.33
N VAL A 89 3.33 6.96 25.49
CA VAL A 89 4.77 6.81 25.25
C VAL A 89 5.37 8.05 24.59
N ALA A 90 4.63 8.70 23.68
CA ALA A 90 5.07 9.94 23.04
C ALA A 90 5.13 11.13 24.04
N ALA A 91 4.18 11.18 24.99
CA ALA A 91 4.10 12.24 26.01
C ALA A 91 5.10 12.04 27.15
N GLY A 92 5.51 10.80 27.45
CA GLY A 92 6.40 10.43 28.54
C GLY A 92 7.79 9.99 28.09
N ASP A 93 8.29 8.94 28.75
CA ASP A 93 9.58 8.34 28.42
C ASP A 93 9.47 7.52 27.11
N PHE A 94 10.16 7.99 26.10
CA PHE A 94 10.20 7.32 24.80
C PHE A 94 10.97 5.99 24.90
N LEU A 95 10.28 4.90 24.60
CA LEU A 95 10.83 3.55 24.56
C LEU A 95 10.67 2.95 23.17
N LEU A 96 11.72 3.00 22.35
CA LEU A 96 11.70 2.49 20.98
C LEU A 96 11.16 1.05 20.88
N PRO A 97 11.61 0.06 21.69
CA PRO A 97 11.08 -1.29 21.60
C PRO A 97 9.56 -1.37 21.83
N LEU A 98 9.01 -0.53 22.69
CA LEU A 98 7.57 -0.46 22.94
C LEU A 98 6.82 0.15 21.74
N VAL A 99 7.35 1.22 21.15
CA VAL A 99 6.78 1.80 19.92
C VAL A 99 6.78 0.79 18.77
N LEU A 100 7.88 0.03 18.58
CA LEU A 100 7.96 -1.01 17.57
C LEU A 100 6.95 -2.15 17.83
N ALA A 101 6.81 -2.59 19.08
CA ALA A 101 5.87 -3.64 19.48
C ALA A 101 4.41 -3.18 19.26
N LEU A 102 4.06 -1.96 19.69
CA LEU A 102 2.73 -1.39 19.49
C LEU A 102 2.44 -1.15 18.00
N GLY A 103 3.43 -0.67 17.21
CA GLY A 103 3.30 -0.52 15.76
C GLY A 103 3.09 -1.87 15.04
N LEU A 104 3.74 -2.94 15.50
CA LEU A 104 3.51 -4.29 15.00
C LEU A 104 2.08 -4.78 15.30
N VAL A 105 1.59 -4.53 16.52
CA VAL A 105 0.22 -4.88 16.92
C VAL A 105 -0.78 -4.11 16.06
N ASP A 106 -0.62 -2.81 15.96
CA ASP A 106 -1.45 -1.93 15.13
C ASP A 106 -1.50 -2.41 13.68
N GLY A 107 -0.35 -2.56 13.02
CA GLY A 107 -0.29 -3.01 11.64
C GLY A 107 -0.95 -4.38 11.40
N ALA A 108 -0.84 -5.32 12.37
CA ALA A 108 -1.50 -6.62 12.26
C ALA A 108 -3.03 -6.51 12.41
N LEU A 109 -3.52 -5.65 13.30
CA LEU A 109 -4.93 -5.37 13.48
C LEU A 109 -5.52 -4.65 12.27
N ALA A 110 -4.85 -3.60 11.78
CA ALA A 110 -5.25 -2.81 10.60
C ALA A 110 -5.41 -3.67 9.34
N LEU A 111 -4.40 -4.51 9.02
CA LEU A 111 -4.49 -5.44 7.90
C LEU A 111 -5.63 -6.47 8.06
N THR A 112 -5.85 -6.95 9.28
CA THR A 112 -6.95 -7.88 9.59
C THR A 112 -8.31 -7.20 9.43
N ALA A 113 -8.49 -6.00 10.01
CA ALA A 113 -9.72 -5.22 9.90
C ALA A 113 -10.03 -4.87 8.43
N ARG A 114 -9.02 -4.48 7.65
CA ARG A 114 -9.14 -4.21 6.22
C ARG A 114 -9.59 -5.45 5.43
N SER A 115 -9.00 -6.61 5.71
CA SER A 115 -9.36 -7.87 5.08
C SER A 115 -10.81 -8.29 5.39
N LEU A 116 -11.22 -8.20 6.66
CA LEU A 116 -12.59 -8.50 7.10
C LEU A 116 -13.60 -7.51 6.52
N THR A 117 -13.26 -6.23 6.44
CA THR A 117 -14.12 -5.18 5.84
C THR A 117 -14.36 -5.47 4.36
N ARG A 118 -13.30 -5.77 3.59
CA ARG A 118 -13.42 -6.13 2.16
C ARG A 118 -14.26 -7.38 1.95
N ALA A 119 -14.07 -8.41 2.79
CA ALA A 119 -14.90 -9.61 2.74
C ALA A 119 -16.38 -9.32 3.07
N GLY A 120 -16.65 -8.44 4.04
CA GLY A 120 -18.00 -7.98 4.38
C GLY A 120 -18.66 -7.21 3.24
N VAL A 121 -17.92 -6.33 2.57
CA VAL A 121 -18.37 -5.62 1.37
C VAL A 121 -18.73 -6.60 0.25
N ALA A 122 -17.88 -7.59 0.00
CA ALA A 122 -18.14 -8.62 -1.01
C ALA A 122 -19.42 -9.42 -0.67
N ALA A 123 -19.56 -9.88 0.57
CA ALA A 123 -20.75 -10.63 1.02
C ALA A 123 -22.05 -9.84 0.92
N LEU A 124 -22.02 -8.52 1.11
CA LEU A 124 -23.19 -7.64 0.99
C LEU A 124 -23.55 -7.31 -0.46
N LEU A 125 -22.55 -7.08 -1.33
CA LEU A 125 -22.79 -6.50 -2.66
C LEU A 125 -22.78 -7.54 -3.78
N GLN A 126 -22.11 -8.68 -3.61
CA GLN A 126 -22.05 -9.72 -4.63
C GLN A 126 -23.44 -10.29 -4.98
N PRO A 127 -24.34 -10.59 -4.02
CA PRO A 127 -25.68 -11.06 -4.33
C PRO A 127 -26.54 -10.01 -5.06
N ALA A 128 -26.24 -8.72 -4.86
CA ALA A 128 -26.92 -7.59 -5.51
C ALA A 128 -26.32 -7.23 -6.88
N GLY A 129 -25.25 -7.90 -7.33
CA GLY A 129 -24.54 -7.57 -8.57
C GLY A 129 -23.81 -6.22 -8.55
N GLN A 130 -23.58 -5.63 -7.36
CA GLN A 130 -23.04 -4.26 -7.18
C GLN A 130 -21.59 -4.27 -6.64
N LEU A 131 -20.89 -5.41 -6.71
CA LEU A 131 -19.54 -5.55 -6.16
C LEU A 131 -18.53 -4.61 -6.82
N LYS A 132 -18.62 -4.41 -8.14
CA LYS A 132 -17.71 -3.53 -8.89
C LYS A 132 -17.81 -2.08 -8.42
N GLU A 133 -19.03 -1.59 -8.27
CA GLU A 133 -19.33 -0.25 -7.79
C GLU A 133 -18.90 -0.07 -6.33
N GLY A 134 -19.11 -1.07 -5.49
CA GLY A 134 -18.67 -1.07 -4.11
C GLY A 134 -17.14 -0.99 -4.00
N ASN A 135 -16.42 -1.79 -4.78
CA ASN A 135 -14.96 -1.73 -4.82
C ASN A 135 -14.44 -0.39 -5.34
N ALA A 136 -15.11 0.22 -6.34
CA ALA A 136 -14.75 1.54 -6.83
C ALA A 136 -14.90 2.60 -5.73
N LEU A 137 -16.00 2.57 -4.95
CA LEU A 137 -16.20 3.49 -3.82
C LEU A 137 -15.17 3.27 -2.71
N MET A 138 -14.80 2.03 -2.41
CA MET A 138 -13.73 1.70 -1.46
C MET A 138 -12.38 2.30 -1.92
N ASN A 139 -12.05 2.18 -3.20
CA ASN A 139 -10.82 2.76 -3.76
C ASN A 139 -10.83 4.30 -3.74
N ILE A 140 -11.97 4.93 -3.99
CA ILE A 140 -12.11 6.39 -3.85
C ILE A 140 -11.91 6.80 -2.38
N GLY A 141 -12.56 6.08 -1.44
CA GLY A 141 -12.39 6.31 -0.01
C GLY A 141 -10.93 6.20 0.43
N PHE A 142 -10.22 5.17 -0.04
CA PHE A 142 -8.78 4.99 0.18
C PHE A 142 -7.96 6.17 -0.35
N ALA A 143 -8.17 6.56 -1.62
CA ALA A 143 -7.40 7.63 -2.24
C ALA A 143 -7.59 8.98 -1.53
N VAL A 144 -8.86 9.34 -1.21
CA VAL A 144 -9.18 10.57 -0.47
C VAL A 144 -8.56 10.55 0.93
N ALA A 145 -8.67 9.41 1.63
CA ALA A 145 -8.13 9.26 2.97
C ALA A 145 -6.59 9.33 2.99
N SER A 146 -5.93 8.67 2.05
CA SER A 146 -4.45 8.66 1.97
C SER A 146 -3.89 10.06 1.71
N VAL A 147 -4.47 10.81 0.76
CA VAL A 147 -4.04 12.18 0.45
C VAL A 147 -4.36 13.13 1.59
N GLY A 148 -5.63 13.11 2.06
CA GLY A 148 -6.11 14.01 3.11
C GLY A 148 -5.47 13.70 4.47
N GLY A 149 -5.27 12.42 4.79
CA GLY A 149 -4.70 11.99 6.07
C GLY A 149 -3.25 12.40 6.24
N ALA A 150 -2.40 12.23 5.21
CA ALA A 150 -1.00 12.64 5.28
C ALA A 150 -0.85 14.17 5.43
N ALA A 151 -1.62 14.95 4.66
CA ALA A 151 -1.61 16.41 4.80
C ALA A 151 -2.12 16.87 6.17
N LEU A 152 -3.22 16.26 6.64
CA LEU A 152 -3.80 16.56 7.96
C LEU A 152 -2.84 16.18 9.10
N ALA A 153 -2.13 15.05 8.98
CA ALA A 153 -1.12 14.63 9.94
C ALA A 153 -0.03 15.70 10.11
N GLY A 154 0.57 16.17 9.01
CA GLY A 154 1.59 17.21 9.05
C GLY A 154 1.10 18.48 9.71
N LEU A 155 -0.13 18.93 9.42
CA LEU A 155 -0.73 20.10 10.04
C LEU A 155 -1.03 19.87 11.53
N LEU A 156 -1.62 18.73 11.91
CA LEU A 156 -1.90 18.39 13.31
C LEU A 156 -0.63 18.35 14.15
N ILE A 157 0.44 17.75 13.61
CA ILE A 157 1.72 17.65 14.32
C ILE A 157 2.33 19.04 14.50
N ALA A 158 2.33 19.87 13.44
CA ALA A 158 2.92 21.20 13.48
C ALA A 158 2.20 22.15 14.45
N GLU A 159 0.86 22.10 14.53
CA GLU A 159 0.06 23.02 15.34
C GLU A 159 -0.22 22.49 16.77
N PHE A 160 -0.41 21.19 16.92
CA PHE A 160 -0.89 20.57 18.17
C PHE A 160 0.03 19.48 18.71
N GLY A 161 1.10 19.15 17.99
CA GLY A 161 2.09 18.14 18.38
C GLY A 161 1.66 16.69 18.08
N ILE A 162 2.65 15.79 18.16
CA ILE A 162 2.52 14.37 17.84
C ILE A 162 1.48 13.65 18.71
N VAL A 163 1.46 13.96 20.02
CA VAL A 163 0.51 13.35 20.98
C VAL A 163 -0.93 13.58 20.55
N THR A 164 -1.26 14.80 20.12
CA THR A 164 -2.60 15.13 19.63
C THR A 164 -2.95 14.36 18.36
N ALA A 165 -2.02 14.24 17.42
CA ALA A 165 -2.24 13.46 16.21
C ALA A 165 -2.56 11.98 16.52
N LEU A 166 -1.82 11.36 17.46
CA LEU A 166 -2.06 9.98 17.90
C LEU A 166 -3.39 9.83 18.64
N LEU A 167 -3.79 10.81 19.46
CA LEU A 167 -5.09 10.80 20.14
C LEU A 167 -6.27 11.01 19.18
N VAL A 168 -6.10 11.83 18.15
CA VAL A 168 -7.11 11.99 17.07
C VAL A 168 -7.33 10.66 16.36
N ASP A 169 -6.27 9.91 16.07
CA ASP A 169 -6.38 8.60 15.47
C ASP A 169 -7.03 7.59 16.44
N ALA A 170 -6.61 7.53 17.71
CA ALA A 170 -7.28 6.73 18.73
C ALA A 170 -8.79 7.02 18.82
N ALA A 171 -9.17 8.30 18.75
CA ALA A 171 -10.58 8.71 18.77
C ALA A 171 -11.31 8.27 17.48
N SER A 172 -10.65 8.26 16.32
CA SER A 172 -11.20 7.76 15.07
C SER A 172 -11.59 6.28 15.18
N PHE A 173 -10.72 5.44 15.74
CA PHE A 173 -10.98 4.03 15.98
C PHE A 173 -12.15 3.81 16.97
N LEU A 174 -12.25 4.60 18.04
CA LEU A 174 -13.41 4.55 18.94
C LEU A 174 -14.72 4.89 18.22
N ALA A 175 -14.71 5.92 17.38
CA ALA A 175 -15.86 6.28 16.56
C ALA A 175 -16.27 5.16 15.61
N ILE A 176 -15.30 4.52 14.94
CA ILE A 176 -15.54 3.37 14.06
C ILE A 176 -16.12 2.19 14.85
N ALA A 177 -15.53 1.87 16.01
CA ALA A 177 -16.02 0.79 16.87
C ALA A 177 -17.48 1.03 17.28
N ALA A 178 -17.86 2.27 17.65
CA ALA A 178 -19.22 2.66 17.98
C ALA A 178 -20.17 2.53 16.78
N ILE A 179 -19.81 3.05 15.61
CA ILE A 179 -20.59 2.97 14.36
C ILE A 179 -20.87 1.51 14.00
N LEU A 180 -19.85 0.65 14.01
CA LEU A 180 -19.98 -0.74 13.61
C LEU A 180 -20.73 -1.58 14.64
N SER A 181 -20.59 -1.33 15.95
CA SER A 181 -21.37 -1.95 17.02
C SER A 181 -22.86 -1.66 16.86
N ALA A 182 -23.22 -0.44 16.48
CA ALA A 182 -24.58 -0.02 16.22
C ALA A 182 -25.13 -0.50 14.86
N THR A 183 -24.28 -1.09 14.00
CA THR A 183 -24.68 -1.51 12.65
C THR A 183 -25.33 -2.90 12.69
N ARG A 184 -26.61 -2.96 12.28
CA ARG A 184 -27.34 -4.22 12.10
C ARG A 184 -27.19 -4.72 10.67
N GLY A 185 -27.22 -6.07 10.47
CA GLY A 185 -27.20 -6.67 9.13
C GLY A 185 -25.79 -6.84 8.53
N LEU A 186 -24.74 -6.74 9.34
CA LEU A 186 -23.40 -7.16 8.91
C LEU A 186 -23.35 -8.69 8.77
N PRO A 187 -22.84 -9.22 7.63
CA PRO A 187 -22.84 -10.65 7.36
C PRO A 187 -21.86 -11.39 8.27
N ALA A 188 -22.10 -12.68 8.47
CA ALA A 188 -21.08 -13.62 8.93
C ALA A 188 -20.23 -13.98 7.71
N ILE A 189 -18.90 -14.02 7.88
CA ILE A 189 -17.97 -14.36 6.80
C ILE A 189 -17.32 -15.70 7.15
N HIS A 190 -17.20 -16.58 6.17
CA HIS A 190 -16.41 -17.79 6.24
C HIS A 190 -15.32 -17.73 5.18
N VAL A 191 -14.06 -17.60 5.61
CA VAL A 191 -12.90 -17.64 4.70
C VAL A 191 -12.30 -19.06 4.75
N ASP A 192 -12.34 -19.76 3.62
CA ASP A 192 -11.78 -21.11 3.51
C ASP A 192 -10.25 -21.07 3.54
N ARG A 193 -9.66 -21.66 4.58
CA ARG A 193 -8.20 -21.72 4.82
C ARG A 193 -7.46 -22.60 3.81
N SER A 194 -8.08 -23.67 3.32
CA SER A 194 -7.43 -24.60 2.38
C SER A 194 -7.20 -23.92 1.03
N ALA A 195 -8.12 -23.07 0.62
CA ALA A 195 -8.12 -22.39 -0.65
C ALA A 195 -6.95 -21.40 -0.87
N TRP A 196 -6.30 -20.84 0.17
CA TRP A 196 -5.19 -19.90 -0.04
C TRP A 196 -3.91 -20.59 -0.53
N ARG A 197 -3.46 -21.64 0.16
CA ARG A 197 -2.24 -22.39 -0.23
C ARG A 197 -2.39 -23.05 -1.60
N GLU A 198 -3.54 -23.63 -1.87
CA GLU A 198 -3.85 -24.24 -3.17
C GLU A 198 -3.91 -23.19 -4.28
N ARG A 199 -4.59 -22.07 -4.05
CA ARG A 199 -4.66 -20.95 -4.99
C ARG A 199 -3.29 -20.36 -5.27
N PHE A 200 -2.48 -20.10 -4.23
CA PHE A 200 -1.13 -19.60 -4.37
C PHE A 200 -0.23 -20.56 -5.14
N GLY A 201 -0.24 -21.86 -4.78
CA GLY A 201 0.53 -22.89 -5.47
C GLY A 201 0.12 -23.08 -6.92
N ALA A 202 -1.18 -23.02 -7.23
CA ALA A 202 -1.67 -23.11 -8.59
C ALA A 202 -1.32 -21.86 -9.43
N GLY A 203 -1.42 -20.65 -8.84
CA GLY A 203 -0.98 -19.42 -9.46
C GLY A 203 0.52 -19.43 -9.76
N MET A 204 1.34 -19.92 -8.84
CA MET A 204 2.78 -20.05 -9.03
C MET A 204 3.12 -21.05 -10.14
N ARG A 205 2.43 -22.19 -10.20
CA ARG A 205 2.62 -23.16 -11.30
C ARG A 205 2.26 -22.56 -12.66
N PHE A 206 1.14 -21.84 -12.75
CA PHE A 206 0.75 -21.13 -13.96
C PHE A 206 1.77 -20.06 -14.37
N ALA A 207 2.21 -19.21 -13.42
CA ALA A 207 3.19 -18.17 -13.67
C ALA A 207 4.54 -18.75 -14.17
N ARG A 208 4.98 -19.90 -13.64
CA ARG A 208 6.19 -20.58 -14.11
C ARG A 208 6.08 -21.09 -15.56
N ARG A 209 4.89 -21.50 -15.98
CA ARG A 209 4.61 -22.00 -17.34
C ARG A 209 4.35 -20.89 -18.35
N SER A 210 3.99 -19.69 -17.91
CA SER A 210 3.66 -18.53 -18.75
C SER A 210 4.80 -17.50 -18.73
N PRO A 211 5.70 -17.47 -19.72
CA PRO A 211 6.91 -16.62 -19.70
C PRO A 211 6.59 -15.14 -19.49
N MET A 212 5.52 -14.62 -20.13
CA MET A 212 5.14 -13.21 -20.03
C MET A 212 4.57 -12.87 -18.65
N VAL A 213 3.70 -13.72 -18.09
CA VAL A 213 3.16 -13.55 -16.73
C VAL A 213 4.30 -13.59 -15.71
N ARG A 214 5.24 -14.53 -15.87
CA ARG A 214 6.43 -14.61 -15.02
C ARG A 214 7.28 -13.35 -15.11
N LEU A 215 7.53 -12.83 -16.32
CA LEU A 215 8.30 -11.60 -16.51
C LEU A 215 7.62 -10.39 -15.84
N LEU A 216 6.31 -10.25 -15.99
CA LEU A 216 5.54 -9.18 -15.35
C LEU A 216 5.57 -9.29 -13.81
N LEU A 217 5.43 -10.49 -13.26
CA LEU A 217 5.49 -10.70 -11.81
C LEU A 217 6.88 -10.43 -11.24
N ILE A 218 7.95 -10.89 -11.92
CA ILE A 218 9.34 -10.60 -11.50
C ILE A 218 9.62 -9.10 -11.63
N GLY A 219 9.25 -8.49 -12.76
CA GLY A 219 9.41 -7.05 -12.96
C GLY A 219 8.67 -6.24 -11.88
N GLN A 220 7.44 -6.64 -11.54
CA GLN A 220 6.66 -6.01 -10.48
C GLN A 220 7.28 -6.20 -9.09
N ALA A 221 7.84 -7.39 -8.79
CA ALA A 221 8.55 -7.63 -7.53
C ALA A 221 9.77 -6.70 -7.38
N ILE A 222 10.59 -6.59 -8.44
CA ILE A 222 11.75 -5.68 -8.44
C ILE A 222 11.27 -4.22 -8.34
N ALA A 223 10.24 -3.83 -9.09
CA ALA A 223 9.67 -2.49 -9.04
C ALA A 223 9.18 -2.14 -7.63
N LEU A 224 8.46 -3.06 -6.95
CA LEU A 224 8.01 -2.86 -5.58
C LEU A 224 9.16 -2.65 -4.60
N VAL A 225 10.25 -3.43 -4.68
CA VAL A 225 11.44 -3.21 -3.86
C VAL A 225 11.99 -1.81 -4.08
N LEU A 226 12.17 -1.40 -5.36
CA LEU A 226 12.73 -0.09 -5.71
C LEU A 226 11.80 1.07 -5.34
N PHE A 227 10.48 0.92 -5.50
CA PHE A 227 9.51 1.97 -5.15
C PHE A 227 9.41 2.18 -3.64
N THR A 228 9.51 1.11 -2.86
CA THR A 228 9.36 1.18 -1.42
C THR A 228 10.67 1.44 -0.66
N LEU A 229 11.79 1.42 -1.35
CA LEU A 229 13.11 1.73 -0.80
C LEU A 229 13.16 3.12 -0.15
N VAL A 230 12.43 4.08 -0.71
CA VAL A 230 12.38 5.46 -0.20
C VAL A 230 11.41 5.67 0.96
N VAL A 231 10.44 4.79 1.16
CA VAL A 231 9.36 4.98 2.16
C VAL A 231 9.88 5.22 3.59
N PRO A 232 10.81 4.42 4.16
CA PRO A 232 11.25 4.61 5.54
C PRO A 232 12.15 5.84 5.72
N ILE A 233 12.63 6.43 4.61
CA ILE A 233 13.57 7.55 4.66
C ILE A 233 12.94 8.88 4.25
N GLU A 234 11.66 8.90 3.88
CA GLU A 234 10.97 10.11 3.42
C GLU A 234 10.93 11.21 4.49
N VAL A 235 10.75 10.84 5.77
CA VAL A 235 10.80 11.79 6.88
C VAL A 235 12.19 12.41 7.04
N ILE A 236 13.24 11.59 6.89
CA ILE A 236 14.64 12.02 6.97
C ILE A 236 14.96 12.93 5.79
N TYR A 237 14.53 12.54 4.59
CA TYR A 237 14.68 13.34 3.38
C TYR A 237 14.01 14.72 3.51
N ALA A 238 12.79 14.77 4.02
CA ALA A 238 12.07 16.02 4.23
C ALA A 238 12.80 16.94 5.22
N LYS A 239 13.25 16.39 6.35
CA LYS A 239 13.89 17.17 7.43
C LYS A 239 15.34 17.52 7.14
N GLU A 240 16.17 16.55 6.73
CA GLU A 240 17.60 16.76 6.54
C GLU A 240 17.96 17.28 5.15
N SER A 241 17.32 16.76 4.08
CA SER A 241 17.69 17.11 2.72
C SER A 241 16.97 18.35 2.19
N LEU A 242 15.68 18.54 2.58
CA LEU A 242 14.87 19.69 2.16
C LEU A 242 14.77 20.77 3.24
N GLY A 243 15.18 20.49 4.48
CA GLY A 243 15.10 21.45 5.60
C GLY A 243 13.67 21.86 5.93
N THR A 244 12.67 20.99 5.74
CA THR A 244 11.26 21.34 5.90
C THR A 244 10.70 20.87 7.25
N SER A 245 9.55 21.43 7.63
CA SER A 245 8.82 21.09 8.85
C SER A 245 8.01 19.78 8.70
N ASP A 246 7.38 19.34 9.80
CA ASP A 246 6.45 18.20 9.81
C ASP A 246 5.26 18.43 8.85
N ALA A 247 4.76 19.68 8.79
CA ALA A 247 3.75 20.04 7.81
C ALA A 247 4.26 19.86 6.37
N GLY A 248 5.51 20.25 6.09
CA GLY A 248 6.15 20.05 4.79
C GLY A 248 6.32 18.57 4.44
N PHE A 249 6.66 17.72 5.41
CA PHE A 249 6.67 16.27 5.23
C PHE A 249 5.28 15.73 4.86
N GLY A 250 4.24 16.12 5.59
CA GLY A 250 2.86 15.75 5.26
C GLY A 250 2.43 16.19 3.86
N ILE A 251 2.81 17.41 3.43
CA ILE A 251 2.55 17.94 2.09
C ILE A 251 3.28 17.12 1.02
N LEU A 252 4.53 16.71 1.27
CA LEU A 252 5.30 15.87 0.35
C LEU A 252 4.61 14.52 0.12
N LEU A 253 4.18 13.85 1.18
CA LEU A 253 3.43 12.59 1.10
C LEU A 253 2.08 12.77 0.38
N ALA A 254 1.33 13.81 0.74
CA ALA A 254 0.06 14.13 0.10
C ALA A 254 0.24 14.41 -1.41
N SER A 255 1.36 15.01 -1.81
CA SER A 255 1.69 15.28 -3.22
C SER A 255 1.85 13.98 -4.01
N TRP A 256 2.49 12.95 -3.46
CA TRP A 256 2.56 11.62 -4.09
C TRP A 256 1.17 10.99 -4.24
N GLY A 257 0.36 11.03 -3.18
CA GLY A 257 -1.01 10.52 -3.21
C GLY A 257 -1.90 11.25 -4.23
N ALA A 258 -1.81 12.59 -4.29
CA ALA A 258 -2.50 13.39 -5.31
C ALA A 258 -2.07 13.00 -6.73
N GLY A 259 -0.78 12.72 -6.93
CA GLY A 259 -0.25 12.18 -8.16
C GLY A 259 -0.91 10.86 -8.54
N ILE A 260 -1.05 9.90 -7.61
CA ILE A 260 -1.73 8.61 -7.87
C ILE A 260 -3.16 8.84 -8.39
N VAL A 261 -3.91 9.76 -7.78
CA VAL A 261 -5.26 10.11 -8.23
C VAL A 261 -5.23 10.66 -9.66
N VAL A 262 -4.34 11.62 -9.94
CA VAL A 262 -4.16 12.19 -11.29
C VAL A 262 -3.81 11.09 -12.29
N GLY A 263 -2.86 10.20 -11.97
CA GLY A 263 -2.46 9.09 -12.82
C GLY A 263 -3.60 8.12 -13.10
N SER A 264 -4.43 7.81 -12.09
CA SER A 264 -5.61 6.97 -12.26
C SER A 264 -6.65 7.58 -13.20
N LEU A 265 -6.82 8.91 -13.17
CA LEU A 265 -7.68 9.63 -14.11
C LEU A 265 -7.07 9.67 -15.51
N VAL A 266 -5.77 9.92 -15.63
CA VAL A 266 -5.04 9.88 -16.90
C VAL A 266 -5.14 8.50 -17.54
N PHE A 267 -5.06 7.41 -16.75
CA PHE A 267 -5.24 6.05 -17.26
C PHE A 267 -6.57 5.89 -18.01
N LEU A 268 -7.67 6.47 -17.55
CA LEU A 268 -8.96 6.41 -18.25
C LEU A 268 -8.90 7.02 -19.66
N LEU A 269 -8.05 8.02 -19.89
CA LEU A 269 -7.87 8.66 -21.19
C LEU A 269 -6.97 7.82 -22.11
N VAL A 270 -5.96 7.14 -21.54
CA VAL A 270 -4.96 6.39 -22.29
C VAL A 270 -5.21 4.88 -22.32
N ARG A 271 -6.28 4.37 -21.71
CA ARG A 271 -6.60 2.92 -21.55
C ARG A 271 -6.67 2.13 -22.86
N ARG A 272 -6.83 2.82 -24.00
CA ARG A 272 -6.82 2.18 -25.34
C ARG A 272 -5.40 1.87 -25.85
N ARG A 273 -4.37 2.38 -25.18
CA ARG A 273 -2.97 2.10 -25.50
C ARG A 273 -2.58 0.70 -25.01
N SER A 274 -1.49 0.16 -25.55
CA SER A 274 -0.94 -1.13 -25.12
C SER A 274 -0.64 -1.11 -23.60
N PRO A 275 -1.16 -2.06 -22.82
CA PRO A 275 -0.85 -2.13 -21.37
C PRO A 275 0.64 -2.19 -21.10
N LEU A 276 1.40 -2.96 -21.88
CA LEU A 276 2.86 -3.06 -21.74
C LEU A 276 3.57 -1.72 -22.02
N GLY A 277 3.11 -0.98 -23.03
CA GLY A 277 3.60 0.37 -23.31
C GLY A 277 3.33 1.34 -22.17
N LEU A 278 2.14 1.25 -21.55
CA LEU A 278 1.77 2.05 -20.38
C LEU A 278 2.62 1.69 -19.16
N ILE A 279 2.88 0.39 -18.90
CA ILE A 279 3.76 -0.07 -17.83
C ILE A 279 5.16 0.54 -18.00
N ILE A 280 5.74 0.43 -19.20
CA ILE A 280 7.10 0.95 -19.48
C ILE A 280 7.15 2.46 -19.28
N ALA A 281 6.22 3.22 -19.89
CA ALA A 281 6.21 4.67 -19.82
C ALA A 281 5.98 5.19 -18.40
N SER A 282 5.02 4.60 -17.68
CA SER A 282 4.71 5.01 -16.31
C SER A 282 5.81 4.62 -15.31
N THR A 283 6.43 3.46 -15.48
CA THR A 283 7.59 3.06 -14.67
C THR A 283 8.79 3.97 -14.94
N ALA A 284 9.03 4.37 -16.20
CA ALA A 284 10.06 5.36 -16.53
C ALA A 284 9.79 6.71 -15.87
N LEU A 285 8.52 7.16 -15.84
CA LEU A 285 8.13 8.41 -15.17
C LEU A 285 8.42 8.37 -13.67
N ILE A 286 8.17 7.23 -13.00
CA ILE A 286 8.53 7.04 -11.58
C ILE A 286 10.05 7.13 -11.40
N GLY A 287 10.83 6.45 -12.25
CA GLY A 287 12.29 6.48 -12.19
C GLY A 287 12.85 7.89 -12.36
N LEU A 288 12.34 8.64 -13.33
CA LEU A 288 12.73 10.04 -13.56
C LEU A 288 12.34 10.93 -12.37
N ALA A 289 11.16 10.73 -11.79
CA ALA A 289 10.74 11.48 -10.60
C ALA A 289 11.67 11.20 -9.41
N TYR A 290 12.09 9.96 -9.18
CA TYR A 290 13.03 9.64 -8.11
C TYR A 290 14.44 10.20 -8.35
N VAL A 291 14.96 10.17 -9.58
CA VAL A 291 16.21 10.85 -9.92
C VAL A 291 16.09 12.36 -9.68
N GLY A 292 14.97 12.96 -10.07
CA GLY A 292 14.69 14.37 -9.77
C GLY A 292 14.63 14.67 -8.28
N LEU A 293 13.95 13.82 -7.49
CA LEU A 293 13.88 13.96 -6.02
C LEU A 293 15.27 13.86 -5.37
N ALA A 294 16.17 13.02 -5.91
CA ALA A 294 17.56 12.95 -5.42
C ALA A 294 18.29 14.30 -5.54
N THR A 295 17.89 15.16 -6.48
CA THR A 295 18.53 16.46 -6.77
C THR A 295 17.69 17.66 -6.34
N ALA A 296 16.45 17.47 -5.88
CA ALA A 296 15.56 18.56 -5.48
C ALA A 296 16.13 19.31 -4.27
N GLU A 297 16.15 20.65 -4.36
CA GLU A 297 16.67 21.52 -3.29
C GLU A 297 15.55 22.21 -2.51
N THR A 298 14.34 22.22 -3.03
CA THR A 298 13.19 22.87 -2.40
C THR A 298 12.00 21.94 -2.28
N LEU A 299 11.18 22.17 -1.24
CA LEU A 299 9.94 21.41 -1.02
C LEU A 299 9.00 21.51 -2.25
N LEU A 300 8.90 22.70 -2.89
CA LEU A 300 8.03 22.88 -4.05
C LEU A 300 8.44 21.96 -5.22
N VAL A 301 9.74 21.92 -5.54
CA VAL A 301 10.27 21.04 -6.61
C VAL A 301 10.04 19.58 -6.24
N ALA A 302 10.30 19.21 -4.99
CA ALA A 302 10.07 17.85 -4.50
C ALA A 302 8.58 17.45 -4.60
N CYS A 303 7.64 18.33 -4.24
CA CYS A 303 6.20 18.10 -4.37
C CYS A 303 5.77 17.92 -5.84
N LEU A 304 6.27 18.74 -6.76
CA LEU A 304 5.96 18.61 -8.19
C LEU A 304 6.47 17.27 -8.76
N LEU A 305 7.69 16.89 -8.39
CA LEU A 305 8.27 15.59 -8.77
C LEU A 305 7.50 14.41 -8.12
N SER A 306 7.06 14.58 -6.87
CA SER A 306 6.22 13.59 -6.18
C SER A 306 4.86 13.41 -6.88
N ILE A 307 4.23 14.49 -7.35
CA ILE A 307 3.00 14.40 -8.15
C ILE A 307 3.26 13.64 -9.46
N LEU A 308 4.37 13.90 -10.14
CA LEU A 308 4.73 13.19 -11.38
C LEU A 308 5.01 11.71 -11.11
N GLY A 309 5.77 11.39 -10.06
CA GLY A 309 6.04 10.01 -9.64
C GLY A 309 4.79 9.27 -9.25
N GLY A 310 3.93 9.92 -8.46
CA GLY A 310 2.62 9.39 -8.06
C GLY A 310 1.70 9.14 -9.26
N ALA A 311 1.68 10.04 -10.24
CA ALA A 311 0.92 9.86 -11.48
C ALA A 311 1.42 8.65 -12.28
N GLY A 312 2.74 8.50 -12.38
CA GLY A 312 3.35 7.28 -12.92
C GLY A 312 2.89 6.03 -12.17
N ASN A 313 2.92 6.06 -10.83
CA ASN A 313 2.52 4.93 -9.98
C ASN A 313 1.05 4.53 -10.19
N GLY A 314 0.13 5.51 -10.26
CA GLY A 314 -1.29 5.26 -10.53
C GLY A 314 -1.55 4.59 -11.86
N VAL A 315 -0.90 5.04 -12.95
CA VAL A 315 -0.99 4.41 -14.28
C VAL A 315 -0.35 3.02 -14.26
N GLN A 316 0.82 2.88 -13.64
CA GLN A 316 1.61 1.65 -13.62
C GLN A 316 0.84 0.51 -12.95
N TRP A 317 0.30 0.74 -11.75
CA TRP A 317 -0.43 -0.27 -11.00
C TRP A 317 -1.63 -0.81 -11.77
N ILE A 318 -2.48 0.08 -12.29
CA ILE A 318 -3.66 -0.32 -13.06
C ILE A 318 -3.25 -1.08 -14.33
N SER A 319 -2.19 -0.64 -15.02
CA SER A 319 -1.70 -1.26 -16.24
C SER A 319 -1.15 -2.67 -16.00
N VAL A 320 -0.41 -2.88 -14.89
CA VAL A 320 0.12 -4.20 -14.51
C VAL A 320 -1.01 -5.17 -14.19
N VAL A 321 -1.98 -4.75 -13.38
CA VAL A 321 -3.14 -5.59 -13.02
C VAL A 321 -3.94 -5.94 -14.28
N THR A 322 -4.20 -4.96 -15.15
CA THR A 322 -4.91 -5.18 -16.42
C THR A 322 -4.16 -6.14 -17.32
N ALA A 323 -2.84 -5.94 -17.52
CA ALA A 323 -2.03 -6.82 -18.36
C ALA A 323 -2.04 -8.28 -17.85
N LEU A 324 -1.90 -8.46 -16.52
CA LEU A 324 -1.95 -9.79 -15.91
C LEU A 324 -3.33 -10.45 -16.09
N GLN A 325 -4.42 -9.67 -15.96
CA GLN A 325 -5.78 -10.18 -16.18
C GLN A 325 -6.02 -10.59 -17.64
N GLU A 326 -5.58 -9.76 -18.60
CA GLU A 326 -5.72 -10.06 -20.04
C GLU A 326 -4.90 -11.28 -20.49
N MET A 327 -3.74 -11.53 -19.82
CA MET A 327 -2.87 -12.67 -20.14
C MET A 327 -3.21 -13.94 -19.37
N THR A 328 -4.22 -13.90 -18.51
CA THR A 328 -4.55 -15.01 -17.61
C THR A 328 -5.96 -15.50 -17.88
N PRO A 329 -6.16 -16.82 -18.16
CA PRO A 329 -7.49 -17.41 -18.28
C PRO A 329 -8.34 -17.16 -17.03
N ALA A 330 -9.66 -17.04 -17.21
CA ALA A 330 -10.61 -16.68 -16.14
C ALA A 330 -10.44 -17.52 -14.88
N ASP A 331 -10.20 -18.83 -15.03
CA ASP A 331 -10.02 -19.78 -13.91
C ASP A 331 -8.76 -19.54 -13.07
N TYR A 332 -7.78 -18.80 -13.60
CA TYR A 332 -6.51 -18.49 -12.94
C TYR A 332 -6.41 -17.03 -12.50
N GLN A 333 -7.31 -16.14 -12.89
CA GLN A 333 -7.21 -14.70 -12.57
C GLN A 333 -7.14 -14.43 -11.06
N ALA A 334 -8.03 -15.05 -10.27
CA ALA A 334 -8.00 -14.89 -8.81
C ALA A 334 -6.67 -15.37 -8.18
N ARG A 335 -6.04 -16.38 -8.78
CA ARG A 335 -4.76 -16.93 -8.31
C ARG A 335 -3.60 -15.99 -8.63
N ILE A 336 -3.60 -15.35 -9.80
CA ILE A 336 -2.59 -14.36 -10.20
C ILE A 336 -2.75 -13.06 -9.40
N VAL A 337 -3.99 -12.61 -9.16
CA VAL A 337 -4.25 -11.48 -8.26
C VAL A 337 -3.72 -11.76 -6.86
N SER A 338 -3.94 -12.96 -6.32
CA SER A 338 -3.38 -13.36 -5.02
C SER A 338 -1.85 -13.34 -4.98
N LEU A 339 -1.17 -13.69 -6.10
CA LEU A 339 0.29 -13.57 -6.18
C LEU A 339 0.75 -12.11 -6.16
N ILE A 340 0.09 -11.22 -6.88
CA ILE A 340 0.46 -9.79 -6.91
C ILE A 340 0.24 -9.11 -5.54
N GLU A 341 -0.83 -9.49 -4.84
CA GLU A 341 -1.09 -9.03 -3.47
C GLU A 341 0.00 -9.54 -2.50
N SER A 342 0.42 -10.80 -2.67
CA SER A 342 1.52 -11.37 -1.87
C SER A 342 2.86 -10.67 -2.13
N LEU A 343 3.13 -10.28 -3.37
CA LEU A 343 4.31 -9.46 -3.71
C LEU A 343 4.20 -8.08 -3.08
N GLY A 344 3.02 -7.45 -3.13
CA GLY A 344 2.74 -6.16 -2.48
C GLY A 344 2.94 -6.18 -0.98
N ALA A 345 2.70 -7.33 -0.33
CA ALA A 345 2.93 -7.49 1.11
C ALA A 345 4.40 -7.77 1.46
N ALA A 346 5.12 -8.58 0.65
CA ALA A 346 6.44 -9.07 1.00
C ALA A 346 7.59 -8.19 0.51
N MET A 347 7.49 -7.64 -0.72
CA MET A 347 8.60 -6.89 -1.34
C MET A 347 8.92 -5.56 -0.66
N PRO A 348 7.95 -4.81 -0.10
CA PRO A 348 8.25 -3.58 0.64
C PRO A 348 9.24 -3.77 1.78
N GLY A 349 9.19 -4.89 2.52
CA GLY A 349 10.13 -5.16 3.59
C GLY A 349 11.59 -5.21 3.13
N VAL A 350 11.83 -5.80 1.96
CA VAL A 350 13.17 -5.80 1.33
C VAL A 350 13.58 -4.38 0.94
N GLY A 351 12.65 -3.61 0.35
CA GLY A 351 12.87 -2.21 0.01
C GLY A 351 13.24 -1.36 1.23
N PHE A 352 12.51 -1.52 2.34
CA PHE A 352 12.77 -0.78 3.59
C PHE A 352 14.16 -1.05 4.16
N LEU A 353 14.61 -2.32 4.15
CA LEU A 353 15.95 -2.70 4.60
C LEU A 353 17.05 -2.04 3.73
N ILE A 354 16.90 -2.12 2.41
CA ILE A 354 17.87 -1.54 1.48
C ILE A 354 17.87 -0.01 1.61
N GLY A 355 16.71 0.64 1.69
CA GLY A 355 16.59 2.09 1.82
C GLY A 355 17.22 2.62 3.10
N GLY A 356 16.94 1.96 4.23
CA GLY A 356 17.58 2.26 5.50
C GLY A 356 19.09 2.12 5.44
N ALA A 357 19.60 1.03 4.86
CA ALA A 357 21.05 0.80 4.72
C ALA A 357 21.72 1.86 3.83
N LEU A 358 21.14 2.17 2.66
CA LEU A 358 21.69 3.18 1.74
C LEU A 358 21.74 4.57 2.38
N THR A 359 20.75 4.92 3.19
CA THR A 359 20.71 6.21 3.89
C THR A 359 21.74 6.24 5.02
N ALA A 360 21.92 5.14 5.74
CA ALA A 360 22.89 5.04 6.84
C ALA A 360 24.35 5.16 6.37
N ILE A 361 24.68 4.65 5.17
CA ILE A 361 26.05 4.72 4.58
C ILE A 361 26.26 5.93 3.67
N GLY A 362 25.18 6.63 3.30
CA GLY A 362 25.23 7.75 2.37
C GLY A 362 24.32 8.89 2.85
N SER A 363 23.20 9.07 2.15
CA SER A 363 22.21 10.09 2.49
C SER A 363 20.82 9.68 1.98
N PRO A 364 19.74 10.35 2.39
CA PRO A 364 18.41 10.13 1.79
C PRO A 364 18.40 10.34 0.28
N ARG A 365 19.17 11.30 -0.23
CA ARG A 365 19.34 11.56 -1.67
C ARG A 365 19.96 10.38 -2.40
N THR A 366 20.92 9.68 -1.77
CA THR A 366 21.53 8.46 -2.32
C THR A 366 20.49 7.35 -2.49
N ALA A 367 19.59 7.18 -1.53
CA ALA A 367 18.51 6.20 -1.63
C ALA A 367 17.54 6.51 -2.80
N TYR A 368 17.16 7.78 -2.97
CA TYR A 368 16.36 8.22 -4.11
C TYR A 368 17.07 8.02 -5.46
N ALA A 369 18.37 8.34 -5.52
CA ALA A 369 19.18 8.13 -6.74
C ALA A 369 19.26 6.65 -7.13
N VAL A 370 19.52 5.76 -6.16
CA VAL A 370 19.59 4.31 -6.38
C VAL A 370 18.23 3.77 -6.80
N ALA A 371 17.14 4.20 -6.14
CA ALA A 371 15.79 3.82 -6.52
C ALA A 371 15.47 4.26 -7.96
N GLY A 372 15.73 5.52 -8.31
CA GLY A 372 15.45 6.08 -9.63
C GLY A 372 16.26 5.42 -10.74
N VAL A 373 17.58 5.27 -10.55
CA VAL A 373 18.46 4.59 -11.52
C VAL A 373 18.06 3.12 -11.65
N GLY A 374 17.78 2.43 -10.54
CA GLY A 374 17.33 1.04 -10.54
C GLY A 374 16.03 0.85 -11.32
N VAL A 375 15.06 1.76 -11.14
CA VAL A 375 13.78 1.75 -11.89
C VAL A 375 14.02 1.99 -13.38
N LEU A 376 14.88 2.95 -13.75
CA LEU A 376 15.23 3.18 -15.16
C LEU A 376 16.00 2.01 -15.79
N ALA A 377 16.87 1.36 -15.03
CA ALA A 377 17.55 0.13 -15.46
C ALA A 377 16.55 -1.02 -15.69
N LEU A 378 15.53 -1.17 -14.82
CA LEU A 378 14.44 -2.13 -15.02
C LEU A 378 13.67 -1.84 -16.31
N VAL A 379 13.36 -0.57 -16.59
CA VAL A 379 12.72 -0.14 -17.85
C VAL A 379 13.59 -0.48 -19.06
N LEU A 380 14.88 -0.18 -19.01
CA LEU A 380 15.82 -0.51 -20.08
C LEU A 380 15.89 -2.01 -20.31
N GLY A 381 15.99 -2.82 -19.25
CA GLY A 381 15.93 -4.29 -19.33
C GLY A 381 14.65 -4.79 -19.99
N ALA A 382 13.49 -4.23 -19.64
CA ALA A 382 12.21 -4.57 -20.26
C ALA A 382 12.17 -4.21 -21.76
N LEU A 383 12.74 -3.08 -22.14
CA LEU A 383 12.84 -2.67 -23.55
C LEU A 383 13.77 -3.58 -24.36
N LEU A 384 14.91 -3.99 -23.80
CA LEU A 384 15.86 -4.89 -24.45
C LEU A 384 15.30 -6.31 -24.61
N LEU A 385 14.48 -6.77 -23.66
CA LEU A 385 13.83 -8.09 -23.73
C LEU A 385 12.60 -8.12 -24.67
N ARG A 386 12.03 -6.96 -25.00
CA ARG A 386 10.81 -6.83 -25.83
C ARG A 386 10.93 -7.53 -27.19
N PRO A 387 12.03 -7.42 -27.98
CA PRO A 387 12.15 -8.10 -29.26
C PRO A 387 12.10 -9.62 -29.16
N SER A 388 12.68 -10.19 -28.09
CA SER A 388 12.72 -11.65 -27.86
C SER A 388 11.34 -12.25 -27.63
N PHE A 389 10.38 -11.46 -27.09
CA PHE A 389 9.00 -11.88 -26.87
C PHE A 389 8.07 -11.61 -28.06
N ALA A 390 8.41 -10.66 -28.94
CA ALA A 390 7.65 -10.36 -30.16
C ALA A 390 7.76 -11.48 -31.19
N HIS A 391 8.81 -12.27 -31.16
CA HIS A 391 9.09 -13.36 -32.10
C HIS A 391 8.63 -14.75 -31.63
N LEU A 392 7.91 -14.85 -30.49
CA LEU A 392 7.29 -16.12 -30.11
C LEU A 392 6.23 -16.49 -31.19
N PRO A 393 6.32 -17.69 -31.79
CA PRO A 393 5.35 -18.14 -32.78
C PRO A 393 3.92 -18.07 -32.21
N GLU A 394 2.93 -17.73 -33.04
CA GLU A 394 1.51 -17.70 -32.64
C GLU A 394 1.07 -19.01 -31.95
N ARG A 395 1.64 -20.15 -32.36
CA ARG A 395 1.41 -21.46 -31.73
C ARG A 395 1.92 -21.56 -30.29
N GLU A 396 2.98 -20.85 -29.92
CA GLU A 396 3.45 -20.78 -28.53
C GLU A 396 2.65 -19.76 -27.71
N ARG A 397 2.17 -18.70 -28.35
CA ARG A 397 1.18 -17.79 -27.74
C ARG A 397 -0.13 -18.52 -27.47
N ALA A 398 -0.62 -19.32 -28.40
CA ALA A 398 -1.82 -20.14 -28.26
C ALA A 398 -1.63 -21.25 -27.20
N ARG A 399 -0.49 -21.96 -27.20
CA ARG A 399 -0.16 -22.98 -26.16
C ARG A 399 0.01 -22.41 -24.76
N ALA A 400 0.49 -21.16 -24.63
CA ALA A 400 0.56 -20.47 -23.34
C ALA A 400 -0.85 -20.09 -22.81
N LEU A 401 -1.85 -20.07 -23.68
CA LEU A 401 -3.25 -19.72 -23.39
C LEU A 401 -4.18 -20.95 -23.35
N GLU A 402 -3.75 -22.12 -23.86
CA GLU A 402 -4.55 -23.35 -23.77
C GLU A 402 -4.47 -23.96 -22.36
N PRO A 403 -5.61 -24.17 -21.69
CA PRO A 403 -5.64 -24.94 -20.45
C PRO A 403 -5.29 -26.38 -20.78
N HIS A 404 -4.17 -26.92 -20.31
CA HIS A 404 -3.95 -28.36 -20.28
C HIS A 404 -4.98 -28.96 -19.32
N VAL A 405 -6.11 -29.41 -19.87
CA VAL A 405 -7.04 -30.35 -19.24
C VAL A 405 -6.29 -31.67 -19.10
N THR A 406 -5.82 -31.98 -17.93
CA THR A 406 -5.63 -33.31 -17.35
C THR A 406 -5.81 -33.21 -15.85
#